data_b8d23d3ff35a1f6c2a5be7abb231c0ef
#
_entry.id   b8d23d3ff35a1f6c2a5be7abb231c0ef
#
_cell.length_a   1.000
_cell.length_b   1.000
_cell.length_c   1.000
_cell.angle_alpha   90.00
_cell.angle_beta   90.00
_cell.angle_gamma   90.00
#
_symmetry.space_group_name_H-M   'P 1'
#
loop_
_entity.id
_entity.type
_entity.pdbx_description
1 polymer ?
#
loop_
_entity_poly.entity_id
_entity_poly.type
_entity_poly.pdbx_seq_one_letter_code
_entity_poly.pdbx_strand_id
1 'polypeptide(L)'
;FYPSLTKHNGYNLLKEIMNEGFGFGGMLAIDAGTTDKANELMAKMQIEKVGYLAVSLGYFKTLFSSPGHSTSSEIPEEERKAMGLSEGLVRISIGLDNNNKKTYERIKKCLIEVGLVK
;
A
#
# COMPACT_ATOMS: atom_id res chain seq x y z
N PHE A 1 3.78 -5.26 2.28
CA PHE A 1 3.10 -5.83 3.47
C PHE A 1 1.63 -6.12 3.13
N TYR A 2 1.22 -7.38 3.22
CA TYR A 2 -0.18 -7.80 3.04
C TYR A 2 -0.45 -9.04 3.87
N PRO A 3 -1.58 -9.12 4.60
CA PRO A 3 -1.82 -10.21 5.57
C PRO A 3 -1.92 -11.62 4.97
N SER A 4 -2.14 -11.77 3.65
CA SER A 4 -2.15 -13.09 3.00
C SER A 4 -0.75 -13.70 2.81
N LEU A 5 0.30 -12.93 3.00
CA LEU A 5 1.67 -13.44 2.95
C LEU A 5 1.93 -14.30 4.19
N THR A 6 2.29 -15.56 4.00
CA THR A 6 2.46 -16.55 5.09
C THR A 6 3.50 -16.15 6.14
N LYS A 7 4.44 -15.28 5.75
CA LYS A 7 5.44 -14.69 6.66
C LYS A 7 4.95 -13.45 7.41
N HIS A 8 3.74 -12.97 7.13
CA HIS A 8 3.18 -11.81 7.83
C HIS A 8 2.74 -12.21 9.23
N ASN A 9 3.12 -11.43 10.26
CA ASN A 9 2.84 -11.74 11.66
C ASN A 9 1.34 -11.95 11.96
N GLY A 10 0.46 -11.26 11.25
CA GLY A 10 -0.99 -11.36 11.40
C GLY A 10 -1.65 -12.45 10.54
N TYR A 11 -0.90 -13.24 9.76
CA TYR A 11 -1.48 -14.21 8.83
C TYR A 11 -2.39 -15.22 9.52
N ASN A 12 -1.90 -15.90 10.56
CA ASN A 12 -2.65 -16.94 11.27
C ASN A 12 -3.87 -16.34 11.98
N LEU A 13 -3.68 -15.22 12.69
CA LEU A 13 -4.76 -14.53 13.39
C LEU A 13 -5.88 -14.13 12.44
N LEU A 14 -5.53 -13.50 11.31
CA LEU A 14 -6.55 -13.06 10.36
C LEU A 14 -7.26 -14.25 9.70
N LYS A 15 -6.54 -15.35 9.45
CA LYS A 15 -7.14 -16.58 8.92
C LYS A 15 -8.14 -17.22 9.88
N GLU A 16 -7.93 -17.10 11.19
CA GLU A 16 -8.85 -17.63 12.22
C GLU A 16 -10.13 -16.80 12.34
N ILE A 17 -10.04 -15.47 12.16
CA ILE A 17 -11.19 -14.56 12.36
C ILE A 17 -11.95 -14.23 11.08
N MET A 18 -11.37 -14.50 9.89
CA MET A 18 -12.04 -14.23 8.61
C MET A 18 -13.08 -15.31 8.29
N ASN A 19 -14.15 -14.90 7.61
CA ASN A 19 -15.15 -15.86 7.11
C ASN A 19 -14.56 -16.72 5.98
N GLU A 20 -14.98 -17.97 5.93
CA GLU A 20 -14.57 -18.89 4.86
C GLU A 20 -14.95 -18.32 3.47
N GLY A 21 -14.01 -18.41 2.52
CA GLY A 21 -14.19 -17.89 1.16
C GLY A 21 -14.00 -16.38 0.99
N PHE A 22 -13.73 -15.63 2.08
CA PHE A 22 -13.39 -14.22 2.01
C PHE A 22 -11.88 -13.99 1.87
N GLY A 23 -11.50 -12.83 1.33
CA GLY A 23 -10.11 -12.42 1.18
C GLY A 23 -9.57 -11.66 2.40
N PHE A 24 -8.28 -11.34 2.36
CA PHE A 24 -7.54 -10.64 3.42
C PHE A 24 -7.74 -9.10 3.41
N GLY A 25 -8.78 -8.62 2.72
CA GLY A 25 -9.12 -7.20 2.63
C GLY A 25 -8.41 -6.45 1.51
N GLY A 26 -8.80 -5.19 1.31
CA GLY A 26 -8.31 -4.32 0.24
C GLY A 26 -7.21 -3.36 0.65
N MET A 27 -6.60 -3.52 1.83
CA MET A 27 -5.51 -2.66 2.30
C MET A 27 -4.17 -3.37 2.17
N LEU A 28 -3.22 -2.70 1.53
CA LEU A 28 -1.84 -3.18 1.44
C LEU A 28 -0.85 -2.04 1.63
N ALA A 29 0.38 -2.35 1.97
CA ALA A 29 1.46 -1.38 2.02
C ALA A 29 2.68 -1.90 1.25
N ILE A 30 3.36 -0.96 0.59
CA ILE A 30 4.61 -1.18 -0.12
C ILE A 30 5.66 -0.30 0.54
N ASP A 31 6.80 -0.88 0.90
CA ASP A 31 7.95 -0.12 1.35
C ASP A 31 8.88 0.14 0.17
N ALA A 32 8.95 1.38 -0.26
CA ALA A 32 9.83 1.83 -1.32
C ALA A 32 11.26 2.16 -0.81
N GLY A 33 11.51 2.01 0.48
CA GLY A 33 12.80 2.23 1.14
C GLY A 33 13.08 3.69 1.48
N THR A 34 12.78 4.63 0.60
CA THR A 34 13.02 6.07 0.80
C THR A 34 11.80 6.90 0.45
N THR A 35 11.71 8.10 1.03
CA THR A 35 10.69 9.10 0.71
C THR A 35 10.66 9.42 -0.78
N ASP A 36 11.82 9.60 -1.41
CA ASP A 36 11.90 9.95 -2.84
C ASP A 36 11.31 8.84 -3.71
N LYS A 37 11.64 7.58 -3.41
CA LYS A 37 11.08 6.42 -4.11
C LYS A 37 9.58 6.25 -3.89
N ALA A 38 9.09 6.53 -2.69
CA ALA A 38 7.66 6.53 -2.39
C ALA A 38 6.92 7.59 -3.21
N ASN A 39 7.47 8.81 -3.27
CA ASN A 39 6.90 9.91 -4.06
C ASN A 39 6.92 9.60 -5.56
N GLU A 40 8.04 9.07 -6.08
CA GLU A 40 8.16 8.64 -7.48
C GLU A 40 7.11 7.56 -7.82
N LEU A 41 6.95 6.56 -6.96
CA LEU A 41 5.93 5.52 -7.12
C LEU A 41 4.52 6.10 -7.14
N MET A 42 4.18 6.95 -6.17
CA MET A 42 2.84 7.56 -6.08
C MET A 42 2.54 8.45 -7.29
N ALA A 43 3.51 9.28 -7.74
CA ALA A 43 3.36 10.09 -8.94
C ALA A 43 3.12 9.22 -10.18
N LYS A 44 3.89 8.13 -10.32
CA LYS A 44 3.73 7.18 -11.42
C LYS A 44 2.36 6.50 -11.40
N MET A 45 1.89 6.09 -10.23
CA MET A 45 0.57 5.49 -10.05
C MET A 45 -0.57 6.46 -10.42
N GLN A 46 -0.41 7.77 -10.20
CA GLN A 46 -1.38 8.77 -10.67
C GLN A 46 -1.38 8.88 -12.20
N ILE A 47 -0.21 8.97 -12.83
CA ILE A 47 -0.06 9.05 -14.30
C ILE A 47 -0.67 7.82 -14.98
N GLU A 48 -0.41 6.63 -14.46
CA GLU A 48 -0.94 5.36 -14.95
C GLU A 48 -2.42 5.12 -14.57
N LYS A 49 -3.06 6.10 -13.93
CA LYS A 49 -4.48 6.05 -13.52
C LYS A 49 -4.81 4.81 -12.66
N VAL A 50 -3.88 4.44 -11.77
CA VAL A 50 -4.11 3.41 -10.76
C VAL A 50 -5.17 3.88 -9.76
N GLY A 51 -5.10 5.15 -9.35
CA GLY A 51 -6.00 5.75 -8.37
C GLY A 51 -5.62 7.20 -8.06
N TYR A 52 -5.94 7.63 -6.85
CA TYR A 52 -5.74 9.00 -6.41
C TYR A 52 -4.85 9.07 -5.17
N LEU A 53 -4.01 10.11 -5.11
CA LEU A 53 -3.29 10.46 -3.90
C LEU A 53 -4.27 11.06 -2.88
N ALA A 54 -4.57 10.33 -1.83
CA ALA A 54 -5.46 10.76 -0.76
C ALA A 54 -5.22 9.98 0.53
N VAL A 55 -5.38 10.63 1.68
CA VAL A 55 -5.21 10.02 3.01
C VAL A 55 -6.42 9.16 3.44
N SER A 56 -7.51 9.20 2.70
CA SER A 56 -8.73 8.43 2.95
C SER A 56 -8.56 6.93 2.62
N LEU A 57 -9.55 6.13 2.95
CA LEU A 57 -9.64 4.70 2.62
C LEU A 57 -11.10 4.29 2.42
N GLY A 58 -11.31 3.09 1.84
CA GLY A 58 -12.67 2.57 1.62
C GLY A 58 -13.47 3.30 0.53
N TYR A 59 -12.82 4.07 -0.31
CA TYR A 59 -13.43 4.72 -1.48
C TYR A 59 -13.56 3.73 -2.65
N PHE A 60 -14.52 3.94 -3.53
CA PHE A 60 -14.74 3.03 -4.67
C PHE A 60 -13.59 3.05 -5.71
N LYS A 61 -12.77 4.09 -5.71
CA LYS A 61 -11.50 4.13 -6.47
C LYS A 61 -10.32 3.79 -5.57
N THR A 62 -9.25 3.26 -6.15
CA THR A 62 -7.99 3.03 -5.44
C THR A 62 -7.42 4.34 -4.94
N LEU A 63 -7.05 4.37 -3.66
CA LEU A 63 -6.41 5.51 -3.01
C LEU A 63 -5.04 5.09 -2.48
N PHE A 64 -4.08 6.00 -2.49
CA PHE A 64 -2.76 5.76 -1.92
C PHE A 64 -2.20 7.02 -1.26
N SER A 65 -1.37 6.82 -0.25
CA SER A 65 -0.68 7.88 0.49
C SER A 65 0.56 7.35 1.18
N SER A 66 1.50 8.27 1.51
CA SER A 66 2.61 7.95 2.40
C SER A 66 2.24 8.34 3.83
N PRO A 67 2.06 7.39 4.77
CA PRO A 67 1.69 7.67 6.16
C PRO A 67 2.68 8.57 6.88
N GLY A 68 3.97 8.42 6.63
CA GLY A 68 5.02 9.23 7.26
C GLY A 68 4.91 10.73 6.98
N HIS A 69 4.29 11.12 5.86
CA HIS A 69 4.08 12.50 5.44
C HIS A 69 2.62 12.96 5.53
N SER A 70 1.73 12.12 6.04
CA SER A 70 0.30 12.43 6.13
C SER A 70 -0.27 12.12 7.51
N THR A 71 -0.73 10.91 7.74
CA THR A 71 -1.44 10.50 8.95
C THR A 71 -0.55 10.30 10.18
N SER A 72 0.75 10.07 9.99
CA SER A 72 1.73 9.82 11.05
C SER A 72 2.83 10.89 11.09
N SER A 73 2.62 12.03 10.46
CA SER A 73 3.61 13.13 10.42
C SER A 73 3.89 13.77 11.79
N GLU A 74 2.95 13.67 12.73
CA GLU A 74 3.09 14.19 14.08
C GLU A 74 3.90 13.27 15.02
N ILE A 75 4.11 11.99 14.60
CA ILE A 75 4.89 11.03 15.39
C ILE A 75 6.39 11.30 15.17
N PRO A 76 7.20 11.44 16.24
CA PRO A 76 8.65 11.58 16.11
C PRO A 76 9.29 10.46 15.27
N GLU A 77 10.35 10.79 14.53
CA GLU A 77 11.00 9.84 13.61
C GLU A 77 11.48 8.56 14.31
N GLU A 78 12.07 8.69 15.49
CA GLU A 78 12.53 7.54 16.28
C GLU A 78 11.39 6.61 16.68
N GLU A 79 10.25 7.17 17.04
CA GLU A 79 9.06 6.42 17.38
C GLU A 79 8.44 5.73 16.17
N ARG A 80 8.40 6.41 15.01
CA ARG A 80 8.00 5.80 13.73
C ARG A 80 8.89 4.61 13.37
N LYS A 81 10.20 4.75 13.52
CA LYS A 81 11.15 3.65 13.30
C LYS A 81 10.94 2.48 14.24
N ALA A 82 10.69 2.75 15.53
CA ALA A 82 10.38 1.71 16.52
C ALA A 82 9.09 0.96 16.20
N MET A 83 8.10 1.64 15.59
CA MET A 83 6.85 1.05 15.10
C MET A 83 7.01 0.32 13.75
N GLY A 84 8.19 0.32 13.14
CA GLY A 84 8.44 -0.28 11.82
C GLY A 84 7.85 0.53 10.65
N LEU A 85 7.57 1.81 10.85
CA LEU A 85 7.11 2.72 9.80
C LEU A 85 8.31 3.29 9.04
N SER A 86 8.60 2.71 7.89
CA SER A 86 9.61 3.22 6.97
C SER A 86 9.18 4.56 6.38
N GLU A 87 10.14 5.45 6.10
CA GLU A 87 9.91 6.70 5.36
C GLU A 87 9.41 6.47 3.94
N GLY A 88 9.78 5.32 3.36
CA GLY A 88 9.34 4.88 2.03
C GLY A 88 8.02 4.15 2.01
N LEU A 89 7.28 4.08 3.11
CA LEU A 89 6.02 3.34 3.17
C LEU A 89 4.92 4.03 2.36
N VAL A 90 4.32 3.29 1.43
CA VAL A 90 3.13 3.68 0.66
C VAL A 90 1.98 2.76 1.03
N ARG A 91 0.94 3.33 1.62
CA ARG A 91 -0.31 2.63 1.92
C ARG A 91 -1.24 2.72 0.70
N ILE A 92 -1.85 1.60 0.31
CA ILE A 92 -2.80 1.52 -0.80
C ILE A 92 -4.10 0.91 -0.31
N SER A 93 -5.21 1.61 -0.56
CA SER A 93 -6.58 1.11 -0.39
C SER A 93 -7.14 0.79 -1.77
N ILE A 94 -7.28 -0.49 -2.08
CA ILE A 94 -7.75 -0.96 -3.39
C ILE A 94 -9.24 -0.63 -3.55
N GLY A 95 -9.58 -0.02 -4.67
CA GLY A 95 -10.95 0.32 -5.04
C GLY A 95 -11.74 -0.85 -5.65
N LEU A 96 -13.03 -0.62 -5.87
CA LEU A 96 -13.99 -1.57 -6.43
C LEU A 96 -14.18 -1.30 -7.95
N ASP A 97 -13.12 -1.38 -8.73
CA ASP A 97 -13.14 -1.06 -10.16
C ASP A 97 -13.51 -2.24 -11.09
N ASN A 98 -13.97 -3.34 -10.52
CA ASN A 98 -14.37 -4.59 -11.20
C ASN A 98 -13.28 -5.24 -12.06
N ASN A 99 -12.03 -4.78 -12.00
CA ASN A 99 -10.92 -5.36 -12.77
C ASN A 99 -9.61 -5.36 -11.97
N ASN A 100 -9.57 -6.16 -10.93
CA ASN A 100 -8.39 -6.31 -10.07
C ASN A 100 -7.13 -6.70 -10.85
N LYS A 101 -7.27 -7.48 -11.91
CA LYS A 101 -6.14 -7.86 -12.77
C LYS A 101 -5.52 -6.64 -13.44
N LYS A 102 -6.35 -5.76 -14.00
CA LYS A 102 -5.87 -4.52 -14.64
C LYS A 102 -5.21 -3.58 -13.63
N THR A 103 -5.78 -3.44 -12.44
CA THR A 103 -5.20 -2.64 -11.37
C THR A 103 -3.86 -3.22 -10.91
N TYR A 104 -3.77 -4.54 -10.74
CA TYR A 104 -2.52 -5.23 -10.45
C TYR A 104 -1.44 -4.98 -11.51
N GLU A 105 -1.76 -5.16 -12.80
CA GLU A 105 -0.80 -4.96 -13.90
C GLU A 105 -0.29 -3.51 -13.96
N ARG A 106 -1.14 -2.53 -13.69
CA ARG A 106 -0.74 -1.12 -13.61
C ARG A 106 0.20 -0.85 -12.43
N ILE A 107 -0.13 -1.36 -11.24
CA ILE A 107 0.74 -1.23 -10.06
C ILE A 107 2.08 -1.91 -10.33
N LYS A 108 2.08 -3.13 -10.87
CA LYS A 108 3.30 -3.87 -11.24
C LYS A 108 4.16 -3.08 -12.22
N LYS A 109 3.57 -2.50 -13.27
CA LYS A 109 4.25 -1.63 -14.22
C LYS A 109 4.93 -0.46 -13.50
N CYS A 110 4.21 0.25 -12.62
CA CYS A 110 4.77 1.35 -11.85
C CYS A 110 5.97 0.92 -10.99
N LEU A 111 5.88 -0.23 -10.33
CA LEU A 111 6.96 -0.78 -9.51
C LEU A 111 8.22 -1.10 -10.32
N ILE A 112 8.05 -1.66 -11.53
CA ILE A 112 9.16 -1.95 -12.45
C ILE A 112 9.82 -0.65 -12.92
N GLU A 113 9.02 0.32 -13.38
CA GLU A 113 9.52 1.59 -13.91
C GLU A 113 10.25 2.45 -12.88
N VAL A 114 9.87 2.33 -11.60
CA VAL A 114 10.56 2.99 -10.46
C VAL A 114 11.76 2.17 -9.97
N GLY A 115 11.95 0.95 -10.48
CA GLY A 115 13.07 0.07 -10.13
C GLY A 115 12.93 -0.60 -8.75
N LEU A 116 11.71 -0.75 -8.25
CA LEU A 116 11.43 -1.43 -6.97
C LEU A 116 11.31 -2.96 -7.14
N VAL A 117 10.99 -3.42 -8.34
CA VAL A 117 10.97 -4.84 -8.71
C VAL A 117 11.57 -5.04 -10.11
N LYS A 118 11.99 -6.26 -10.39
CA LYS A 118 12.56 -6.66 -11.70
C LYS A 118 11.47 -7.21 -12.63
#